data_ee99caa50a616ff0cdd3a082ad9c305d
#
_entry.id   ee99caa50a616ff0cdd3a082ad9c305d
#
_cell.length_a   1.000
_cell.length_b   1.000
_cell.length_c   1.000
_cell.angle_alpha   90.00
_cell.angle_beta   90.00
_cell.angle_gamma   90.00
#
_symmetry.space_group_name_H-M   'P 1'
#
loop_
_entity.id
_entity.type
_entity.pdbx_description
1 polymer ?
#
loop_
_entity_poly.entity_id
_entity_poly.type
_entity_poly.pdbx_seq_one_letter_code
_entity_poly.pdbx_strand_id
1 'polypeptide(L)'
;MAKNTKHKKAESVAETLCSFSGFLCDIVISVYMIVILMVLPLYNKGYARIGTEKETFFLKTMTYGAKTLLPVFLLWLLFRLVTAVQKKELPKFTEWPAGLWKSLSVTDRFAVFYGMAVLLSYLFTNYREEALWGTASWRMGMWTQLGAVIVYFMISRMWQWKSWIPALVLPVSAVVFSLGYVNKFGLLPVDPEYVTPSFISTIGNINWYCGYLVTILFGGVYLLWRMEEMTWKKLLLMAYVTIGFASLA
;
A
#
# COMPACT_ATOMS: atom_id res chain seq x y z
N MET A 1 40.81 -34.66 -8.08
CA MET A 1 39.80 -33.75 -7.52
C MET A 1 40.14 -32.32 -7.98
N ALA A 2 39.51 -31.87 -9.05
CA ALA A 2 39.72 -30.50 -9.57
C ALA A 2 38.71 -29.56 -8.85
N LYS A 3 39.21 -28.63 -8.07
CA LYS A 3 38.44 -27.54 -7.43
C LYS A 3 37.91 -26.59 -8.53
N ASN A 4 36.61 -26.70 -8.79
CA ASN A 4 35.88 -25.80 -9.66
C ASN A 4 35.73 -24.44 -8.94
N THR A 5 36.75 -23.57 -9.01
CA THR A 5 36.67 -22.17 -8.59
C THR A 5 35.86 -21.42 -9.63
N LYS A 6 34.53 -21.31 -9.40
CA LYS A 6 33.70 -20.33 -10.13
C LYS A 6 34.27 -18.94 -9.87
N HIS A 7 34.98 -18.40 -10.86
CA HIS A 7 35.29 -16.95 -10.85
C HIS A 7 33.99 -16.15 -10.78
N LYS A 8 33.69 -15.56 -9.62
CA LYS A 8 32.66 -14.52 -9.51
C LYS A 8 33.15 -13.39 -10.41
N LYS A 9 32.44 -13.17 -11.52
CA LYS A 9 32.67 -12.03 -12.40
C LYS A 9 32.51 -10.77 -11.56
N ALA A 10 33.48 -9.88 -11.53
CA ALA A 10 33.39 -8.62 -10.79
C ALA A 10 32.16 -7.84 -11.28
N GLU A 11 31.29 -7.46 -10.38
CA GLU A 11 30.13 -6.61 -10.71
C GLU A 11 30.61 -5.26 -11.24
N SER A 12 29.97 -4.78 -12.30
CA SER A 12 30.27 -3.44 -12.81
C SER A 12 29.80 -2.38 -11.80
N VAL A 13 30.44 -1.22 -11.78
CA VAL A 13 30.02 -0.09 -10.92
C VAL A 13 28.54 0.25 -11.13
N ALA A 14 28.06 0.17 -12.38
CA ALA A 14 26.65 0.44 -12.70
C ALA A 14 25.69 -0.61 -12.08
N GLU A 15 26.09 -1.89 -12.03
CA GLU A 15 25.32 -2.95 -11.37
C GLU A 15 25.22 -2.72 -9.86
N THR A 16 26.34 -2.37 -9.23
CA THR A 16 26.36 -2.06 -7.79
C THR A 16 25.48 -0.85 -7.47
N LEU A 17 25.54 0.22 -8.26
CA LEU A 17 24.70 1.41 -8.08
C LEU A 17 23.23 1.12 -8.37
N CYS A 18 22.91 0.27 -9.35
CA CYS A 18 21.54 -0.19 -9.61
C CYS A 18 20.98 -0.99 -8.42
N SER A 19 21.75 -1.90 -7.86
CA SER A 19 21.39 -2.68 -6.68
C SER A 19 21.16 -1.79 -5.46
N PHE A 20 22.06 -0.84 -5.21
CA PHE A 20 21.95 0.10 -4.09
C PHE A 20 20.73 1.04 -4.22
N SER A 21 20.48 1.61 -5.39
CA SER A 21 19.30 2.44 -5.62
C SER A 21 17.99 1.64 -5.51
N GLY A 22 17.98 0.38 -5.95
CA GLY A 22 16.85 -0.55 -5.72
C GLY A 22 16.59 -0.81 -4.24
N PHE A 23 17.63 -1.00 -3.45
CA PHE A 23 17.53 -1.14 -1.99
C PHE A 23 16.99 0.13 -1.32
N LEU A 24 17.41 1.32 -1.77
CA LEU A 24 16.83 2.57 -1.26
C LEU A 24 15.34 2.70 -1.61
N CYS A 25 14.92 2.31 -2.82
CA CYS A 25 13.50 2.26 -3.16
C CYS A 25 12.72 1.32 -2.23
N ASP A 26 13.24 0.13 -1.97
CA ASP A 26 12.61 -0.84 -1.03
C ASP A 26 12.46 -0.27 0.38
N ILE A 27 13.44 0.50 0.88
CA ILE A 27 13.36 1.19 2.17
C ILE A 27 12.26 2.25 2.15
N VAL A 28 12.25 3.14 1.15
CA VAL A 28 11.26 4.22 1.07
C VAL A 28 9.85 3.66 0.99
N ILE A 29 9.63 2.61 0.18
CA ILE A 29 8.34 1.93 0.09
C ILE A 29 7.98 1.26 1.43
N SER A 30 8.94 0.65 2.13
CA SER A 30 8.70 0.03 3.44
C SER A 30 8.24 1.06 4.48
N VAL A 31 8.89 2.23 4.53
CA VAL A 31 8.48 3.34 5.39
C VAL A 31 7.07 3.83 5.03
N TYR A 32 6.79 3.99 3.75
CA TYR A 32 5.46 4.36 3.27
C TYR A 32 4.39 3.34 3.72
N MET A 33 4.67 2.04 3.57
CA MET A 33 3.76 0.96 4.02
C MET A 33 3.50 1.02 5.53
N ILE A 34 4.54 1.28 6.34
CA ILE A 34 4.38 1.48 7.80
C ILE A 34 3.43 2.65 8.08
N VAL A 35 3.67 3.78 7.44
CA VAL A 35 2.86 4.99 7.68
C VAL A 35 1.40 4.76 7.28
N ILE A 36 1.15 4.16 6.12
CA ILE A 36 -0.22 3.95 5.64
C ILE A 36 -0.95 2.82 6.39
N LEU A 37 -0.27 1.72 6.70
CA LEU A 37 -0.93 0.56 7.32
C LEU A 37 -1.00 0.62 8.85
N MET A 38 -0.14 1.41 9.49
CA MET A 38 -0.04 1.45 10.95
C MET A 38 -0.35 2.83 11.53
N VAL A 39 0.28 3.89 10.99
CA VAL A 39 0.13 5.23 11.57
C VAL A 39 -1.21 5.85 11.18
N LEU A 40 -1.56 5.81 9.89
CA LEU A 40 -2.80 6.41 9.38
C LEU A 40 -4.07 5.83 10.04
N PRO A 41 -4.24 4.51 10.24
CA PRO A 41 -5.41 3.98 10.93
C PRO A 41 -5.57 4.49 12.36
N LEU A 42 -4.46 4.64 13.09
CA LEU A 42 -4.46 5.12 14.49
C LEU A 42 -4.47 6.65 14.60
N TYR A 43 -4.15 7.39 13.52
CA TYR A 43 -4.05 8.84 13.56
C TYR A 43 -5.41 9.48 13.81
N ASN A 44 -5.54 10.16 14.96
CA ASN A 44 -6.75 10.87 15.36
C ASN A 44 -6.36 12.10 16.20
N LYS A 45 -6.79 13.27 15.80
CA LYS A 45 -6.65 14.54 16.55
C LYS A 45 -7.97 15.03 17.15
N GLY A 46 -9.00 14.24 17.06
CA GLY A 46 -10.34 14.55 17.51
C GLY A 46 -11.40 14.16 16.47
N TYR A 47 -12.57 13.79 16.94
CA TYR A 47 -13.62 13.27 16.06
C TYR A 47 -14.33 14.35 15.23
N ALA A 48 -14.36 15.59 15.70
CA ALA A 48 -15.04 16.69 15.01
C ALA A 48 -14.54 16.95 13.57
N ARG A 49 -13.27 16.65 13.29
CA ARG A 49 -12.64 16.86 11.97
C ARG A 49 -11.85 15.64 11.47
N ILE A 50 -12.20 14.47 11.94
CA ILE A 50 -11.40 13.27 11.69
C ILE A 50 -11.22 12.97 10.20
N GLY A 51 -12.22 13.18 9.37
CA GLY A 51 -12.15 12.98 7.92
C GLY A 51 -11.13 13.92 7.27
N THR A 52 -11.21 15.21 7.54
CA THR A 52 -10.31 16.24 7.00
C THR A 52 -8.88 16.06 7.51
N GLU A 53 -8.72 15.67 8.77
CA GLU A 53 -7.40 15.42 9.37
C GLU A 53 -6.73 14.20 8.73
N LYS A 54 -7.47 13.10 8.54
CA LYS A 54 -6.95 11.91 7.85
C LYS A 54 -6.66 12.18 6.37
N GLU A 55 -7.52 12.92 5.67
CA GLU A 55 -7.28 13.36 4.30
C GLU A 55 -5.97 14.16 4.22
N THR A 56 -5.81 15.14 5.09
CA THR A 56 -4.60 15.97 5.14
C THR A 56 -3.35 15.14 5.43
N PHE A 57 -3.44 14.21 6.37
CA PHE A 57 -2.33 13.31 6.69
C PHE A 57 -1.98 12.42 5.49
N PHE A 58 -2.98 11.82 4.86
CA PHE A 58 -2.80 10.96 3.68
C PHE A 58 -2.16 11.73 2.52
N LEU A 59 -2.68 12.91 2.17
CA LEU A 59 -2.14 13.74 1.09
C LEU A 59 -0.70 14.19 1.36
N LYS A 60 -0.37 14.56 2.60
CA LYS A 60 1.00 14.86 2.99
C LYS A 60 1.91 13.64 2.85
N THR A 61 1.47 12.47 3.31
CA THR A 61 2.21 11.22 3.19
C THR A 61 2.46 10.85 1.74
N MET A 62 1.44 10.96 0.87
CA MET A 62 1.58 10.73 -0.57
C MET A 62 2.57 11.71 -1.21
N THR A 63 2.47 12.99 -0.85
CA THR A 63 3.33 14.03 -1.41
C THR A 63 4.80 13.83 -1.00
N TYR A 64 5.06 13.58 0.28
CA TYR A 64 6.42 13.32 0.77
C TYR A 64 6.96 11.99 0.25
N GLY A 65 6.13 10.95 0.22
CA GLY A 65 6.46 9.67 -0.37
C GLY A 65 6.86 9.80 -1.85
N ALA A 66 6.07 10.53 -2.64
CA ALA A 66 6.41 10.79 -4.04
C ALA A 66 7.70 11.61 -4.20
N LYS A 67 7.88 12.67 -3.43
CA LYS A 67 9.10 13.51 -3.46
C LYS A 67 10.37 12.76 -3.10
N THR A 68 10.29 11.78 -2.21
CA THR A 68 11.45 10.95 -1.80
C THR A 68 11.67 9.78 -2.75
N LEU A 69 10.60 9.13 -3.19
CA LEU A 69 10.69 7.93 -4.02
C LEU A 69 11.07 8.25 -5.46
N LEU A 70 10.52 9.33 -6.04
CA LEU A 70 10.75 9.68 -7.45
C LEU A 70 12.24 9.87 -7.80
N PRO A 71 13.04 10.64 -7.06
CA PRO A 71 14.48 10.78 -7.36
C PRO A 71 15.22 9.44 -7.28
N VAL A 72 14.94 8.63 -6.26
CA VAL A 72 15.60 7.34 -6.06
C VAL A 72 15.20 6.36 -7.18
N PHE A 73 13.93 6.37 -7.57
CA PHE A 73 13.43 5.57 -8.70
C PHE A 73 14.07 5.98 -10.03
N LEU A 74 14.21 7.28 -10.29
CA LEU A 74 14.88 7.77 -11.50
C LEU A 74 16.35 7.37 -11.54
N LEU A 75 17.05 7.42 -10.42
CA LEU A 75 18.42 6.92 -10.30
C LEU A 75 18.49 5.42 -10.57
N TRP A 76 17.61 4.63 -9.97
CA TRP A 76 17.53 3.20 -10.22
C TRP A 76 17.27 2.88 -11.70
N LEU A 77 16.33 3.59 -12.33
CA LEU A 77 16.01 3.43 -13.74
C LEU A 77 17.22 3.78 -14.63
N LEU A 78 17.92 4.88 -14.32
CA LEU A 78 19.12 5.29 -15.03
C LEU A 78 20.20 4.19 -14.97
N PHE A 79 20.54 3.72 -13.76
CA PHE A 79 21.57 2.68 -13.61
C PHE A 79 21.14 1.35 -14.24
N ARG A 80 19.87 1.01 -14.20
CA ARG A 80 19.33 -0.15 -14.88
C ARG A 80 19.47 -0.05 -16.40
N LEU A 81 19.19 1.10 -16.98
CA LEU A 81 19.39 1.37 -18.40
C LEU A 81 20.87 1.30 -18.79
N VAL A 82 21.75 1.93 -18.00
CA VAL A 82 23.21 1.87 -18.24
C VAL A 82 23.69 0.41 -18.22
N THR A 83 23.27 -0.37 -17.24
CA THR A 83 23.60 -1.80 -17.13
C THR A 83 23.11 -2.58 -18.34
N ALA A 84 21.86 -2.35 -18.80
CA ALA A 84 21.29 -3.01 -19.97
C ALA A 84 22.05 -2.65 -21.27
N VAL A 85 22.47 -1.37 -21.42
CA VAL A 85 23.32 -0.96 -22.56
C VAL A 85 24.67 -1.67 -22.51
N GLN A 86 25.34 -1.71 -21.35
CA GLN A 86 26.65 -2.39 -21.19
C GLN A 86 26.56 -3.88 -21.51
N LYS A 87 25.44 -4.52 -21.16
CA LYS A 87 25.21 -5.95 -21.43
C LYS A 87 24.68 -6.24 -22.83
N LYS A 88 24.37 -5.21 -23.63
CA LYS A 88 23.71 -5.34 -24.95
C LYS A 88 22.35 -6.08 -24.87
N GLU A 89 21.63 -5.91 -23.76
CA GLU A 89 20.35 -6.57 -23.50
C GLU A 89 19.13 -5.69 -23.87
N LEU A 90 19.36 -4.52 -24.49
CA LEU A 90 18.26 -3.67 -24.92
C LEU A 90 17.52 -4.30 -26.10
N PRO A 91 16.22 -4.61 -25.95
CA PRO A 91 15.41 -5.07 -27.06
C PRO A 91 15.25 -3.95 -28.10
N LYS A 92 14.97 -4.30 -29.35
CA LYS A 92 14.67 -3.30 -30.39
C LYS A 92 13.44 -2.52 -29.97
N PHE A 93 13.44 -1.21 -30.23
CA PHE A 93 12.35 -0.30 -29.84
C PHE A 93 10.97 -0.77 -30.33
N THR A 94 10.91 -1.42 -31.50
CA THR A 94 9.69 -1.98 -32.08
C THR A 94 9.15 -3.19 -31.31
N GLU A 95 9.97 -3.90 -30.54
CA GLU A 95 9.60 -5.09 -29.79
C GLU A 95 9.20 -4.76 -28.33
N TRP A 96 9.50 -3.54 -27.87
CA TRP A 96 9.26 -3.08 -26.51
C TRP A 96 7.80 -3.19 -26.05
N PRO A 97 6.79 -2.69 -26.81
CA PRO A 97 5.41 -2.73 -26.35
C PRO A 97 4.89 -4.17 -26.19
N ALA A 98 5.19 -5.03 -27.17
CA ALA A 98 4.77 -6.42 -27.13
C ALA A 98 5.49 -7.22 -26.05
N GLY A 99 6.79 -6.98 -25.85
CA GLY A 99 7.59 -7.60 -24.80
C GLY A 99 7.12 -7.17 -23.41
N LEU A 100 6.87 -5.87 -23.20
CA LEU A 100 6.34 -5.33 -21.96
C LEU A 100 4.97 -5.95 -21.64
N TRP A 101 4.05 -5.97 -22.60
CA TRP A 101 2.72 -6.56 -22.40
C TRP A 101 2.77 -8.03 -22.03
N LYS A 102 3.65 -8.82 -22.65
CA LYS A 102 3.84 -10.23 -22.35
C LYS A 102 4.43 -10.45 -20.93
N SER A 103 5.23 -9.51 -20.43
CA SER A 103 5.82 -9.59 -19.10
C SER A 103 4.85 -9.24 -17.97
N LEU A 104 3.69 -8.65 -18.28
CA LEU A 104 2.67 -8.28 -17.29
C LEU A 104 1.88 -9.51 -16.84
N SER A 105 1.73 -9.65 -15.51
CA SER A 105 0.79 -10.61 -14.93
C SER A 105 -0.65 -10.24 -15.28
N VAL A 106 -1.58 -11.15 -15.02
CA VAL A 106 -3.02 -10.87 -15.21
C VAL A 106 -3.45 -9.67 -14.37
N THR A 107 -3.02 -9.60 -13.12
CA THR A 107 -3.33 -8.47 -12.22
C THR A 107 -2.76 -7.14 -12.73
N ASP A 108 -1.53 -7.16 -13.26
CA ASP A 108 -0.93 -5.95 -13.85
C ASP A 108 -1.74 -5.42 -15.03
N ARG A 109 -2.23 -6.32 -15.89
CA ARG A 109 -3.07 -5.95 -17.04
C ARG A 109 -4.37 -5.32 -16.60
N PHE A 110 -5.01 -5.86 -15.55
CA PHE A 110 -6.20 -5.23 -14.96
C PHE A 110 -5.88 -3.85 -14.36
N ALA A 111 -4.75 -3.68 -13.68
CA ALA A 111 -4.33 -2.37 -13.18
C ALA A 111 -4.11 -1.35 -14.32
N VAL A 112 -3.52 -1.77 -15.45
CA VAL A 112 -3.39 -0.93 -16.65
C VAL A 112 -4.75 -0.59 -17.22
N PHE A 113 -5.66 -1.56 -17.39
CA PHE A 113 -7.01 -1.31 -17.89
C PHE A 113 -7.79 -0.37 -16.96
N TYR A 114 -7.67 -0.54 -15.65
CA TYR A 114 -8.26 0.38 -14.68
C TYR A 114 -7.73 1.80 -14.87
N GLY A 115 -6.41 1.98 -14.96
CA GLY A 115 -5.81 3.30 -15.22
C GLY A 115 -6.29 3.93 -16.56
N MET A 116 -6.41 3.13 -17.61
CA MET A 116 -6.97 3.59 -18.89
C MET A 116 -8.44 4.01 -18.74
N ALA A 117 -9.26 3.22 -18.04
CA ALA A 117 -10.66 3.56 -17.80
C ALA A 117 -10.80 4.87 -17.01
N VAL A 118 -9.95 5.10 -16.02
CA VAL A 118 -9.90 6.36 -15.25
C VAL A 118 -9.55 7.55 -16.16
N LEU A 119 -8.56 7.39 -17.04
CA LEU A 119 -8.18 8.42 -18.02
C LEU A 119 -9.30 8.71 -19.00
N LEU A 120 -9.93 7.67 -19.54
CA LEU A 120 -11.05 7.82 -20.46
C LEU A 120 -12.24 8.51 -19.78
N SER A 121 -12.58 8.10 -18.55
CA SER A 121 -13.64 8.75 -17.76
C SER A 121 -13.38 10.25 -17.60
N TYR A 122 -12.13 10.63 -17.31
CA TYR A 122 -11.75 12.03 -17.19
C TYR A 122 -11.88 12.80 -18.53
N LEU A 123 -11.54 12.17 -19.63
CA LEU A 123 -11.62 12.83 -20.96
C LEU A 123 -13.07 13.12 -21.39
N PHE A 124 -14.01 12.28 -20.99
CA PHE A 124 -15.42 12.37 -21.40
C PHE A 124 -16.33 13.04 -20.36
N THR A 125 -15.80 13.48 -19.21
CA THR A 125 -16.60 14.18 -18.21
C THR A 125 -16.78 15.66 -18.50
N ASN A 126 -17.95 16.18 -18.14
CA ASN A 126 -18.23 17.63 -18.12
C ASN A 126 -17.75 18.30 -16.82
N TYR A 127 -17.51 17.53 -15.74
CA TYR A 127 -17.11 18.01 -14.41
C TYR A 127 -15.60 17.82 -14.22
N ARG A 128 -14.79 18.56 -15.00
CA ARG A 128 -13.35 18.31 -15.10
C ARG A 128 -12.60 18.54 -13.80
N GLU A 129 -12.96 19.53 -13.02
CA GLU A 129 -12.27 19.85 -11.77
C GLU A 129 -12.53 18.79 -10.70
N GLU A 130 -13.79 18.42 -10.50
CA GLU A 130 -14.17 17.34 -9.59
C GLU A 130 -13.64 15.97 -10.05
N ALA A 131 -13.66 15.72 -11.34
CA ALA A 131 -13.10 14.48 -11.89
C ALA A 131 -11.59 14.40 -11.73
N LEU A 132 -10.88 15.54 -11.76
CA LEU A 132 -9.44 15.60 -11.61
C LEU A 132 -9.01 15.39 -10.14
N TRP A 133 -9.61 16.13 -9.22
CA TRP A 133 -9.21 16.19 -7.81
C TRP A 133 -10.10 15.38 -6.88
N GLY A 134 -11.31 15.07 -7.31
CA GLY A 134 -12.36 14.54 -6.44
C GLY A 134 -13.08 15.64 -5.66
N THR A 135 -14.24 15.29 -5.13
CA THR A 135 -15.00 16.18 -4.24
C THR A 135 -14.28 16.38 -2.90
N ALA A 136 -14.53 17.49 -2.23
CA ALA A 136 -14.03 17.74 -0.87
C ALA A 136 -14.43 16.57 0.05
N SER A 137 -13.55 16.17 0.95
CA SER A 137 -13.66 15.04 1.87
C SER A 137 -13.46 13.63 1.25
N TRP A 138 -13.61 13.45 -0.06
CA TRP A 138 -13.40 12.13 -0.70
C TRP A 138 -12.12 12.07 -1.53
N ARG A 139 -11.76 13.15 -2.21
CA ARG A 139 -10.53 13.28 -3.02
C ARG A 139 -10.21 12.06 -3.91
N MET A 140 -11.25 11.37 -4.38
CA MET A 140 -11.13 10.17 -5.23
C MET A 140 -11.16 10.51 -6.72
N GLY A 141 -10.56 11.63 -7.10
CA GLY A 141 -10.41 12.03 -8.49
C GLY A 141 -9.33 11.25 -9.22
N MET A 142 -9.15 11.57 -10.51
CA MET A 142 -8.21 10.91 -11.42
C MET A 142 -6.80 10.81 -10.83
N TRP A 143 -6.29 11.87 -10.20
CA TRP A 143 -4.93 11.86 -9.64
C TRP A 143 -4.76 10.82 -8.54
N THR A 144 -5.73 10.69 -7.63
CA THR A 144 -5.69 9.70 -6.56
C THR A 144 -5.74 8.27 -7.11
N GLN A 145 -6.60 8.04 -8.09
CA GLN A 145 -6.79 6.71 -8.68
C GLN A 145 -5.58 6.30 -9.53
N LEU A 146 -5.03 7.20 -10.35
CA LEU A 146 -3.78 6.93 -11.07
C LEU A 146 -2.60 6.80 -10.13
N GLY A 147 -2.57 7.59 -9.05
CA GLY A 147 -1.59 7.44 -7.99
C GLY A 147 -1.61 6.04 -7.37
N ALA A 148 -2.79 5.48 -7.13
CA ALA A 148 -2.95 4.11 -6.63
C ALA A 148 -2.39 3.06 -7.63
N VAL A 149 -2.62 3.24 -8.93
CA VAL A 149 -2.03 2.37 -9.98
C VAL A 149 -0.50 2.46 -9.98
N ILE A 150 0.05 3.67 -9.86
CA ILE A 150 1.50 3.88 -9.79
C ILE A 150 2.07 3.20 -8.54
N VAL A 151 1.45 3.41 -7.38
CA VAL A 151 1.85 2.78 -6.11
C VAL A 151 1.79 1.25 -6.21
N TYR A 152 0.75 0.70 -6.84
CA TYR A 152 0.66 -0.74 -7.10
C TYR A 152 1.88 -1.25 -7.88
N PHE A 153 2.24 -0.61 -8.99
CA PHE A 153 3.41 -1.02 -9.78
C PHE A 153 4.72 -0.85 -9.02
N MET A 154 4.86 0.20 -8.23
CA MET A 154 6.05 0.41 -7.42
C MET A 154 6.21 -0.67 -6.35
N ILE A 155 5.15 -0.97 -5.61
CA ILE A 155 5.16 -2.03 -4.61
C ILE A 155 5.42 -3.39 -5.27
N SER A 156 4.69 -3.72 -6.33
CA SER A 156 4.79 -5.04 -6.97
C SER A 156 6.13 -5.30 -7.65
N ARG A 157 6.88 -4.26 -8.04
CA ARG A 157 8.15 -4.38 -8.80
C ARG A 157 9.40 -4.08 -8.00
N MET A 158 9.31 -3.23 -7.00
CA MET A 158 10.47 -2.69 -6.30
C MET A 158 10.52 -3.08 -4.83
N TRP A 159 9.40 -3.54 -4.27
CA TRP A 159 9.33 -3.90 -2.88
C TRP A 159 9.35 -5.41 -2.70
N GLN A 160 10.12 -5.85 -1.69
CA GLN A 160 10.18 -7.26 -1.31
C GLN A 160 9.34 -7.48 -0.06
N TRP A 161 8.58 -8.57 -0.04
CA TRP A 161 7.79 -8.96 1.12
C TRP A 161 8.64 -9.04 2.38
N LYS A 162 8.17 -8.40 3.45
CA LYS A 162 8.83 -8.41 4.76
C LYS A 162 7.95 -9.19 5.75
N SER A 163 8.51 -10.23 6.35
CA SER A 163 7.79 -11.06 7.33
C SER A 163 7.36 -10.31 8.59
N TRP A 164 8.00 -9.18 8.91
CA TRP A 164 7.63 -8.34 10.04
C TRP A 164 6.34 -7.53 9.81
N ILE A 165 5.89 -7.34 8.56
CA ILE A 165 4.69 -6.53 8.27
C ILE A 165 3.44 -7.11 8.93
N PRO A 166 3.06 -8.38 8.73
CA PRO A 166 1.90 -8.92 9.44
C PRO A 166 2.09 -8.89 10.96
N ALA A 167 3.32 -9.07 11.45
CA ALA A 167 3.61 -8.99 12.88
C ALA A 167 3.36 -7.61 13.51
N LEU A 168 3.37 -6.54 12.70
CA LEU A 168 3.06 -5.18 13.15
C LEU A 168 1.65 -4.74 12.76
N VAL A 169 1.19 -5.07 11.55
CA VAL A 169 -0.13 -4.65 11.06
C VAL A 169 -1.26 -5.32 11.85
N LEU A 170 -1.15 -6.60 12.19
CA LEU A 170 -2.19 -7.30 12.94
C LEU A 170 -2.42 -6.74 14.36
N PRO A 171 -1.39 -6.49 15.18
CA PRO A 171 -1.60 -5.84 16.49
C PRO A 171 -2.20 -4.44 16.35
N VAL A 172 -1.73 -3.63 15.40
CA VAL A 172 -2.30 -2.29 15.14
C VAL A 172 -3.77 -2.39 14.76
N SER A 173 -4.12 -3.29 13.86
CA SER A 173 -5.52 -3.50 13.48
C SER A 173 -6.37 -4.06 14.62
N ALA A 174 -5.82 -4.93 15.48
CA ALA A 174 -6.50 -5.38 16.69
C ALA A 174 -6.84 -4.21 17.63
N VAL A 175 -5.92 -3.25 17.78
CA VAL A 175 -6.20 -2.01 18.54
C VAL A 175 -7.32 -1.21 17.88
N VAL A 176 -7.29 -1.03 16.55
CA VAL A 176 -8.37 -0.33 15.82
C VAL A 176 -9.71 -1.03 16.02
N PHE A 177 -9.77 -2.37 15.97
CA PHE A 177 -10.99 -3.13 16.22
C PHE A 177 -11.49 -2.95 17.67
N SER A 178 -10.58 -3.07 18.65
CA SER A 178 -10.90 -2.87 20.06
C SER A 178 -11.46 -1.47 20.34
N LEU A 179 -10.87 -0.43 19.73
CA LEU A 179 -11.37 0.94 19.83
C LEU A 179 -12.76 1.08 19.17
N GLY A 180 -13.06 0.32 18.13
CA GLY A 180 -14.40 0.23 17.55
C GLY A 180 -15.45 -0.24 18.55
N TYR A 181 -15.14 -1.27 19.36
CA TYR A 181 -16.01 -1.73 20.45
C TYR A 181 -16.17 -0.67 21.54
N VAL A 182 -15.06 -0.05 21.94
CA VAL A 182 -15.08 1.02 22.95
C VAL A 182 -16.00 2.17 22.51
N ASN A 183 -15.97 2.57 21.24
CA ASN A 183 -16.91 3.56 20.70
C ASN A 183 -18.34 3.05 20.69
N LYS A 184 -18.59 1.81 20.25
CA LYS A 184 -19.93 1.21 20.18
C LYS A 184 -20.61 1.16 21.53
N PHE A 185 -19.88 0.85 22.59
CA PHE A 185 -20.40 0.75 23.95
C PHE A 185 -20.29 2.05 24.76
N GLY A 186 -19.85 3.15 24.16
CA GLY A 186 -19.76 4.46 24.83
C GLY A 186 -18.77 4.48 26.00
N LEU A 187 -17.74 3.63 25.96
CA LEU A 187 -16.74 3.50 27.05
C LEU A 187 -15.63 4.58 26.98
N LEU A 188 -15.51 5.31 25.85
CA LEU A 188 -14.63 6.47 25.75
C LEU A 188 -15.42 7.75 26.06
N PRO A 189 -14.80 8.70 26.80
CA PRO A 189 -15.33 10.03 26.97
C PRO A 189 -15.17 10.82 25.65
N VAL A 190 -15.95 10.46 24.66
CA VAL A 190 -16.01 11.20 23.40
C VAL A 190 -17.20 12.12 23.49
N ASP A 191 -17.04 13.37 23.05
CA ASP A 191 -18.12 14.33 23.04
C ASP A 191 -19.33 13.76 22.28
N PRO A 192 -20.49 13.59 22.97
CA PRO A 192 -21.69 13.01 22.36
C PRO A 192 -22.18 13.76 21.12
N GLU A 193 -21.79 15.04 20.97
CA GLU A 193 -22.13 15.86 19.82
C GLU A 193 -21.50 15.33 18.51
N TYR A 194 -20.35 14.65 18.59
CA TYR A 194 -19.59 14.20 17.43
C TYR A 194 -19.57 12.69 17.21
N VAL A 195 -20.01 11.91 18.18
CA VAL A 195 -19.94 10.45 18.12
C VAL A 195 -21.23 9.80 18.57
N THR A 196 -21.97 9.30 17.59
CA THR A 196 -23.05 8.34 17.88
C THR A 196 -22.44 6.99 18.27
N PRO A 197 -23.10 6.20 19.16
CA PRO A 197 -22.65 4.84 19.49
C PRO A 197 -22.63 3.96 18.25
N SER A 198 -21.47 3.85 17.61
CA SER A 198 -21.27 3.10 16.37
C SER A 198 -19.81 2.63 16.28
N PHE A 199 -19.58 1.61 15.46
CA PHE A 199 -18.23 1.12 15.19
C PHE A 199 -17.48 2.09 14.26
N ILE A 200 -16.94 3.16 14.77
CA ILE A 200 -16.16 4.15 14.00
C ILE A 200 -14.67 4.09 14.30
N SER A 201 -14.29 3.63 15.49
CA SER A 201 -12.90 3.56 15.95
C SER A 201 -12.17 4.89 15.73
N THR A 202 -10.87 4.83 15.49
CA THR A 202 -10.05 5.95 15.03
C THR A 202 -10.19 6.20 13.53
N ILE A 203 -10.98 5.42 12.80
CA ILE A 203 -11.24 5.61 11.37
C ILE A 203 -12.24 6.77 11.14
N GLY A 204 -13.21 6.93 12.05
CA GLY A 204 -14.10 8.09 12.09
C GLY A 204 -15.36 8.02 11.23
N ASN A 205 -15.54 6.95 10.47
CA ASN A 205 -16.76 6.71 9.69
C ASN A 205 -16.99 5.21 9.59
N ILE A 206 -18.24 4.77 9.77
CA ILE A 206 -18.60 3.35 9.79
C ILE A 206 -18.28 2.65 8.45
N ASN A 207 -18.55 3.28 7.32
CA ASN A 207 -18.28 2.69 6.01
C ASN A 207 -16.78 2.53 5.77
N TRP A 208 -15.98 3.50 6.18
CA TRP A 208 -14.52 3.41 6.08
C TRP A 208 -13.96 2.38 7.05
N TYR A 209 -14.55 2.28 8.25
CA TYR A 209 -14.18 1.25 9.22
C TYR A 209 -14.46 -0.16 8.66
N CYS A 210 -15.64 -0.39 8.07
CA CYS A 210 -15.97 -1.65 7.40
C CYS A 210 -15.01 -1.94 6.23
N GLY A 211 -14.68 -0.95 5.42
CA GLY A 211 -13.69 -1.08 4.33
C GLY A 211 -12.31 -1.47 4.85
N TYR A 212 -11.86 -0.85 5.93
CA TYR A 212 -10.61 -1.20 6.61
C TYR A 212 -10.65 -2.63 7.15
N LEU A 213 -11.73 -2.99 7.86
CA LEU A 213 -11.96 -4.34 8.37
C LEU A 213 -11.84 -5.40 7.27
N VAL A 214 -12.61 -5.25 6.20
CA VAL A 214 -12.61 -6.21 5.08
C VAL A 214 -11.21 -6.36 4.48
N THR A 215 -10.48 -5.26 4.35
CA THR A 215 -9.14 -5.30 3.75
C THR A 215 -8.12 -6.02 4.64
N ILE A 216 -8.13 -5.77 5.95
CA ILE A 216 -7.07 -6.27 6.86
C ILE A 216 -7.46 -7.62 7.48
N LEU A 217 -8.73 -7.84 7.79
CA LEU A 217 -9.22 -9.07 8.44
C LEU A 217 -8.93 -10.31 7.61
N PHE A 218 -9.13 -10.25 6.29
CA PHE A 218 -8.85 -11.37 5.41
C PHE A 218 -7.36 -11.74 5.34
N GLY A 219 -6.45 -10.79 5.57
CA GLY A 219 -5.04 -11.08 5.79
C GLY A 219 -4.82 -11.95 7.03
N GLY A 220 -5.51 -11.66 8.14
CA GLY A 220 -5.51 -12.48 9.35
C GLY A 220 -6.13 -13.86 9.13
N VAL A 221 -7.25 -13.94 8.41
CA VAL A 221 -7.89 -15.23 8.04
C VAL A 221 -6.95 -16.09 7.21
N TYR A 222 -6.30 -15.49 6.20
CA TYR A 222 -5.32 -16.20 5.37
C TYR A 222 -4.15 -16.76 6.20
N LEU A 223 -3.60 -15.97 7.11
CA LEU A 223 -2.51 -16.41 7.98
C LEU A 223 -2.98 -17.51 8.93
N LEU A 224 -4.20 -17.40 9.49
CA LEU A 224 -4.79 -18.43 10.32
C LEU A 224 -4.94 -19.77 9.56
N TRP A 225 -5.42 -19.70 8.32
CA TRP A 225 -5.57 -20.87 7.46
C TRP A 225 -4.23 -21.54 7.12
N ARG A 226 -3.15 -20.74 6.96
CA ARG A 226 -1.81 -21.23 6.67
C ARG A 226 -1.12 -21.93 7.86
N MET A 227 -1.62 -21.75 9.08
CA MET A 227 -1.02 -22.33 10.29
C MET A 227 -1.59 -23.73 10.54
N GLU A 228 -0.79 -24.77 10.34
CA GLU A 228 -1.20 -26.15 10.57
C GLU A 228 -1.23 -26.51 12.05
N GLU A 229 -0.20 -26.07 12.81
CA GLU A 229 -0.05 -26.43 14.22
C GLU A 229 -0.81 -25.50 15.16
N MET A 230 -1.37 -26.06 16.23
CA MET A 230 -2.02 -25.31 17.31
C MET A 230 -0.98 -24.73 18.26
N THR A 231 -0.57 -23.50 17.99
CA THR A 231 0.40 -22.74 18.79
C THR A 231 -0.28 -21.55 19.48
N TRP A 232 0.37 -20.94 20.47
CA TRP A 232 -0.11 -19.70 21.08
C TRP A 232 -0.33 -18.56 20.05
N LYS A 233 0.47 -18.53 18.97
CA LYS A 233 0.32 -17.57 17.88
C LYS A 233 -0.99 -17.81 17.11
N LYS A 234 -1.35 -19.07 16.91
CA LYS A 234 -2.61 -19.44 16.27
C LYS A 234 -3.81 -19.05 17.13
N LEU A 235 -3.73 -19.24 18.46
CA LEU A 235 -4.75 -18.79 19.39
C LEU A 235 -4.95 -17.27 19.37
N LEU A 236 -3.86 -16.50 19.38
CA LEU A 236 -3.94 -15.04 19.22
C LEU A 236 -4.57 -14.63 17.90
N LEU A 237 -4.24 -15.32 16.83
CA LEU A 237 -4.79 -15.04 15.51
C LEU A 237 -6.27 -15.43 15.40
N MET A 238 -6.70 -16.51 16.07
CA MET A 238 -8.11 -16.86 16.21
C MET A 238 -8.87 -15.77 16.97
N ALA A 239 -8.35 -15.30 18.10
CA ALA A 239 -8.93 -14.19 18.85
C ALA A 239 -9.05 -12.92 17.99
N TYR A 240 -7.99 -12.57 17.25
CA TYR A 240 -7.98 -11.46 16.32
C TYR A 240 -9.10 -11.57 15.26
N VAL A 241 -9.20 -12.72 14.62
CA VAL A 241 -10.22 -12.98 13.59
C VAL A 241 -11.63 -12.91 14.18
N THR A 242 -11.83 -13.49 15.38
CA THR A 242 -13.12 -13.44 16.08
C THR A 242 -13.52 -12.00 16.41
N ILE A 243 -12.61 -11.20 16.98
CA ILE A 243 -12.85 -9.78 17.28
C ILE A 243 -13.19 -9.02 15.99
N GLY A 244 -12.44 -9.26 14.92
CA GLY A 244 -12.69 -8.62 13.63
C GLY A 244 -14.07 -8.94 13.06
N PHE A 245 -14.47 -10.21 13.04
CA PHE A 245 -15.80 -10.59 12.54
C PHE A 245 -16.92 -10.07 13.44
N ALA A 246 -16.76 -10.11 14.75
CA ALA A 246 -17.75 -9.55 15.67
C ALA A 246 -17.91 -8.02 15.53
N SER A 247 -16.91 -7.32 14.97
CA SER A 247 -17.01 -5.88 14.65
C SER A 247 -17.81 -5.60 13.37
N LEU A 248 -18.14 -6.62 12.57
CA LEU A 248 -18.98 -6.50 11.37
C LEU A 248 -20.48 -6.72 11.69
N ALA A 249 -20.79 -7.29 12.83
CA ALA A 249 -22.16 -7.56 13.30
C ALA A 249 -22.74 -6.33 14.01
#